data_3805ca8cc2fef2d8d59e928bfa2b13d1
#
_entry.id   3805ca8cc2fef2d8d59e928bfa2b13d1
#
_cell.length_a   1.000
_cell.length_b   1.000
_cell.length_c   1.000
_cell.angle_alpha   90.00
_cell.angle_beta   90.00
_cell.angle_gamma   90.00
#
_symmetry.space_group_name_H-M   'P 1'
#
loop_
_entity.id
_entity.type
_entity.pdbx_description
1 polymer ?
#
loop_
_entity_poly.entity_id
_entity_poly.type
_entity_poly.pdbx_seq_one_letter_code
_entity_poly.pdbx_strand_id
1 'polypeptide(L)'
;MLKNQSLKVKMIIYILPIVAIISIAIIYYLISRSATIAEQHSQKEALESAYKYANSIDAELEVGMDAARTLAEAFSGYESIPREKRREVFNSMLKSTLEKHKEFFGMCTCWEPNALDGLDNEYINKPVHDKTGRFIPYWFYDNGVLKTEPLVDYDKEGAGDWYLLPKRTGEEQ
;
A
#
# COMPACT_ATOMS: atom_id res chain seq x y z
N MET A 1 -61.11 39.58 -28.99
CA MET A 1 -60.18 39.85 -30.14
C MET A 1 -60.06 38.68 -31.14
N LEU A 2 -60.43 37.45 -30.85
CA LEU A 2 -60.22 36.28 -31.72
C LEU A 2 -61.44 35.94 -32.64
N LYS A 3 -62.53 36.68 -32.53
CA LYS A 3 -63.84 36.31 -33.19
C LYS A 3 -63.76 36.41 -34.73
N ASN A 4 -62.89 37.21 -35.32
CA ASN A 4 -62.78 37.45 -36.78
C ASN A 4 -61.54 36.85 -37.45
N GLN A 5 -60.77 35.99 -36.76
CA GLN A 5 -59.60 35.34 -37.31
C GLN A 5 -59.93 34.04 -38.04
N SER A 6 -59.16 33.71 -39.09
CA SER A 6 -59.34 32.47 -39.87
C SER A 6 -59.17 31.25 -38.99
N LEU A 7 -59.80 30.14 -39.35
CA LEU A 7 -59.67 28.86 -38.60
C LEU A 7 -58.25 28.42 -38.37
N LYS A 8 -57.39 28.64 -39.41
CA LYS A 8 -55.93 28.34 -39.34
C LYS A 8 -55.21 29.10 -38.22
N VAL A 9 -55.51 30.41 -38.09
CA VAL A 9 -54.90 31.27 -37.08
C VAL A 9 -55.34 30.82 -35.66
N LYS A 10 -56.62 30.49 -35.49
CA LYS A 10 -57.14 29.97 -34.20
C LYS A 10 -56.47 28.67 -33.81
N MET A 11 -56.29 27.73 -34.74
CA MET A 11 -55.60 26.46 -34.49
C MET A 11 -54.13 26.69 -34.05
N ILE A 12 -53.41 27.57 -34.74
CA ILE A 12 -52.03 27.87 -34.39
C ILE A 12 -51.93 28.47 -32.98
N ILE A 13 -52.77 29.43 -32.63
CA ILE A 13 -52.76 30.10 -31.32
C ILE A 13 -53.05 29.13 -30.17
N TYR A 14 -53.86 28.08 -30.37
CA TYR A 14 -54.14 27.12 -29.32
C TYR A 14 -53.18 25.92 -29.29
N ILE A 15 -52.75 25.40 -30.43
CA ILE A 15 -51.94 24.19 -30.51
C ILE A 15 -50.47 24.51 -30.19
N LEU A 16 -49.92 25.64 -30.71
CA LEU A 16 -48.53 25.98 -30.54
C LEU A 16 -48.09 26.14 -29.06
N PRO A 17 -48.86 26.82 -28.19
CA PRO A 17 -48.50 26.91 -26.77
C PRO A 17 -48.55 25.55 -26.07
N ILE A 18 -49.50 24.69 -26.40
CA ILE A 18 -49.61 23.36 -25.79
C ILE A 18 -48.40 22.52 -26.17
N VAL A 19 -48.02 22.50 -27.45
CA VAL A 19 -46.82 21.80 -27.91
C VAL A 19 -45.55 22.34 -27.22
N ALA A 20 -45.44 23.68 -27.09
CA ALA A 20 -44.30 24.30 -26.41
C ALA A 20 -44.20 23.90 -24.93
N ILE A 21 -45.33 23.90 -24.22
CA ILE A 21 -45.37 23.47 -22.79
C ILE A 21 -44.96 22.00 -22.64
N ILE A 22 -45.50 21.13 -23.50
CA ILE A 22 -45.14 19.70 -23.48
C ILE A 22 -43.65 19.50 -23.77
N SER A 23 -43.12 20.19 -24.77
CA SER A 23 -41.70 20.12 -25.13
C SER A 23 -40.79 20.58 -23.98
N ILE A 24 -41.11 21.68 -23.33
CA ILE A 24 -40.37 22.20 -22.16
C ILE A 24 -40.43 21.19 -21.02
N ALA A 25 -41.59 20.58 -20.73
CA ALA A 25 -41.73 19.57 -19.67
C ALA A 25 -40.89 18.32 -19.96
N ILE A 26 -40.86 17.87 -21.23
CA ILE A 26 -40.02 16.71 -21.63
C ILE A 26 -38.52 17.06 -21.51
N ILE A 27 -38.09 18.21 -21.97
CA ILE A 27 -36.70 18.65 -21.88
C ILE A 27 -36.25 18.75 -20.41
N TYR A 28 -37.07 19.35 -19.56
CA TYR A 28 -36.77 19.43 -18.12
C TYR A 28 -36.65 18.05 -17.48
N TYR A 29 -37.57 17.13 -17.78
CA TYR A 29 -37.53 15.75 -17.30
C TYR A 29 -36.26 15.01 -17.75
N LEU A 30 -35.87 15.15 -19.04
CA LEU A 30 -34.67 14.53 -19.59
C LEU A 30 -33.40 15.07 -18.95
N ILE A 31 -33.28 16.40 -18.76
CA ILE A 31 -32.15 17.03 -18.10
C ILE A 31 -32.03 16.55 -16.66
N SER A 32 -33.11 16.57 -15.89
CA SER A 32 -33.11 16.11 -14.51
C SER A 32 -32.70 14.63 -14.38
N ARG A 33 -33.21 13.80 -15.27
CA ARG A 33 -32.87 12.36 -15.29
C ARG A 33 -31.43 12.11 -15.68
N SER A 34 -30.93 12.84 -16.70
CA SER A 34 -29.56 12.74 -17.15
C SER A 34 -28.56 13.17 -16.06
N ALA A 35 -28.86 14.24 -15.35
CA ALA A 35 -28.01 14.71 -14.24
C ALA A 35 -27.89 13.65 -13.11
N THR A 36 -29.01 13.06 -12.71
CA THR A 36 -29.03 12.01 -11.68
C THR A 36 -28.24 10.76 -12.11
N ILE A 37 -28.43 10.34 -13.36
CA ILE A 37 -27.70 9.19 -13.92
C ILE A 37 -26.20 9.48 -14.00
N ALA A 38 -25.81 10.67 -14.45
CA ALA A 38 -24.41 11.08 -14.53
C ALA A 38 -23.73 11.11 -13.16
N GLU A 39 -24.44 11.62 -12.12
CA GLU A 39 -23.92 11.63 -10.76
C GLU A 39 -23.73 10.21 -10.21
N GLN A 40 -24.72 9.33 -10.36
CA GLN A 40 -24.62 7.94 -9.94
C GLN A 40 -23.48 7.19 -10.65
N HIS A 41 -23.31 7.44 -11.95
CA HIS A 41 -22.23 6.84 -12.73
C HIS A 41 -20.88 7.30 -12.26
N SER A 42 -20.69 8.62 -12.05
CA SER A 42 -19.45 9.19 -11.53
C SER A 42 -19.11 8.67 -10.14
N GLN A 43 -20.09 8.55 -9.24
CA GLN A 43 -19.87 7.98 -7.90
C GLN A 43 -19.44 6.52 -7.97
N LYS A 44 -20.09 5.73 -8.85
CA LYS A 44 -19.74 4.32 -9.05
C LYS A 44 -18.33 4.16 -9.61
N GLU A 45 -17.99 4.93 -10.65
CA GLU A 45 -16.65 4.91 -11.24
C GLU A 45 -15.55 5.33 -10.23
N ALA A 46 -15.82 6.34 -9.41
CA ALA A 46 -14.90 6.75 -8.35
C ALA A 46 -14.70 5.64 -7.32
N LEU A 47 -15.76 4.96 -6.91
CA LEU A 47 -15.70 3.85 -5.97
C LEU A 47 -14.96 2.64 -6.55
N GLU A 48 -15.25 2.26 -7.78
CA GLU A 48 -14.55 1.18 -8.49
C GLU A 48 -13.05 1.48 -8.64
N SER A 49 -12.70 2.73 -8.95
CA SER A 49 -11.31 3.17 -9.01
C SER A 49 -10.63 3.10 -7.64
N ALA A 50 -11.31 3.54 -6.58
CA ALA A 50 -10.79 3.45 -5.22
C ALA A 50 -10.52 1.99 -4.80
N TYR A 51 -11.43 1.08 -5.06
CA TYR A 51 -11.23 -0.35 -4.81
C TYR A 51 -10.08 -0.94 -5.62
N LYS A 52 -9.95 -0.55 -6.90
CA LYS A 52 -8.85 -1.00 -7.74
C LYS A 52 -7.50 -0.58 -7.17
N TYR A 53 -7.36 0.68 -6.72
CA TYR A 53 -6.13 1.17 -6.11
C TYR A 53 -5.87 0.51 -4.75
N ALA A 54 -6.89 0.35 -3.90
CA ALA A 54 -6.76 -0.35 -2.64
C ALA A 54 -6.25 -1.79 -2.83
N ASN A 55 -6.89 -2.56 -3.72
CA ASN A 55 -6.46 -3.92 -4.02
C ASN A 55 -5.05 -3.99 -4.62
N SER A 56 -4.64 -2.97 -5.39
CA SER A 56 -3.26 -2.92 -5.92
C SER A 56 -2.24 -2.70 -4.81
N ILE A 57 -2.55 -1.81 -3.86
CA ILE A 57 -1.70 -1.56 -2.69
C ILE A 57 -1.61 -2.81 -1.81
N ASP A 58 -2.75 -3.45 -1.53
CA ASP A 58 -2.79 -4.69 -0.75
C ASP A 58 -1.93 -5.79 -1.39
N ALA A 59 -2.00 -5.94 -2.72
CA ALA A 59 -1.18 -6.91 -3.44
C ALA A 59 0.32 -6.60 -3.36
N GLU A 60 0.72 -5.34 -3.43
CA GLU A 60 2.12 -4.93 -3.29
C GLU A 60 2.64 -5.15 -1.86
N LEU A 61 1.82 -4.85 -0.85
CA LEU A 61 2.16 -5.12 0.55
C LEU A 61 2.30 -6.62 0.82
N GLU A 62 1.40 -7.44 0.28
CA GLU A 62 1.46 -8.91 0.46
C GLU A 62 2.73 -9.51 -0.14
N VAL A 63 3.24 -9.00 -1.27
CA VAL A 63 4.54 -9.42 -1.82
C VAL A 63 5.67 -9.17 -0.82
N GLY A 64 5.67 -8.03 -0.14
CA GLY A 64 6.66 -7.71 0.90
C GLY A 64 6.54 -8.63 2.11
N MET A 65 5.31 -8.86 2.57
CA MET A 65 5.03 -9.76 3.71
C MET A 65 5.42 -11.20 3.40
N ASP A 66 5.12 -11.71 2.21
CA ASP A 66 5.50 -13.07 1.79
C ASP A 66 7.03 -13.24 1.71
N ALA A 67 7.74 -12.23 1.24
CA ALA A 67 9.19 -12.23 1.24
C ALA A 67 9.76 -12.27 2.68
N ALA A 68 9.18 -11.49 3.60
CA ALA A 68 9.57 -11.48 5.00
C ALA A 68 9.28 -12.82 5.68
N ARG A 69 8.10 -13.40 5.48
CA ARG A 69 7.71 -14.74 5.99
C ARG A 69 8.67 -15.82 5.49
N THR A 70 8.94 -15.83 4.18
CA THR A 70 9.86 -16.80 3.56
C THR A 70 11.27 -16.71 4.15
N LEU A 71 11.76 -15.49 4.39
CA LEU A 71 13.06 -15.30 5.05
C LEU A 71 13.03 -15.73 6.52
N ALA A 72 11.96 -15.43 7.25
CA ALA A 72 11.82 -15.85 8.65
C ALA A 72 11.80 -17.39 8.78
N GLU A 73 11.07 -18.07 7.88
CA GLU A 73 11.07 -19.53 7.78
C GLU A 73 12.48 -20.08 7.47
N ALA A 74 13.17 -19.48 6.49
CA ALA A 74 14.54 -19.89 6.16
C ALA A 74 15.51 -19.64 7.34
N PHE A 75 15.31 -18.55 8.08
CA PHE A 75 16.14 -18.22 9.25
C PHE A 75 15.85 -19.14 10.43
N SER A 76 14.68 -19.74 10.54
CA SER A 76 14.37 -20.71 11.61
C SER A 76 15.29 -21.93 11.60
N GLY A 77 15.86 -22.26 10.44
CA GLY A 77 16.87 -23.32 10.26
C GLY A 77 18.30 -22.96 10.70
N TYR A 78 18.51 -21.84 11.39
CA TYR A 78 19.82 -21.30 11.74
C TYR A 78 20.75 -22.27 12.47
N GLU A 79 20.22 -23.18 13.26
CA GLU A 79 21.00 -24.15 14.01
C GLU A 79 21.77 -25.12 13.12
N SER A 80 21.28 -25.38 11.90
CA SER A 80 21.97 -26.23 10.92
C SER A 80 23.25 -25.58 10.32
N ILE A 81 23.40 -24.25 10.51
CA ILE A 81 24.54 -23.48 10.02
C ILE A 81 25.57 -23.35 11.14
N PRO A 82 26.87 -23.56 10.87
CA PRO A 82 27.92 -23.30 11.84
C PRO A 82 27.80 -21.88 12.39
N ARG A 83 27.85 -21.73 13.72
CA ARG A 83 27.56 -20.45 14.41
C ARG A 83 28.36 -19.27 13.87
N GLU A 84 29.62 -19.49 13.52
CA GLU A 84 30.54 -18.46 13.00
C GLU A 84 30.17 -17.99 11.58
N LYS A 85 29.32 -18.75 10.87
CA LYS A 85 28.87 -18.46 9.51
C LYS A 85 27.46 -17.87 9.43
N ARG A 86 26.67 -17.91 10.48
CA ARG A 86 25.26 -17.53 10.48
C ARG A 86 25.06 -16.09 10.02
N ARG A 87 25.83 -15.13 10.54
CA ARG A 87 25.76 -13.71 10.16
C ARG A 87 26.09 -13.49 8.69
N GLU A 88 27.12 -14.16 8.18
CA GLU A 88 27.52 -14.06 6.77
C GLU A 88 26.42 -14.59 5.85
N VAL A 89 25.90 -15.78 6.15
CA VAL A 89 24.85 -16.41 5.36
C VAL A 89 23.58 -15.56 5.36
N PHE A 90 23.11 -15.10 6.51
CA PHE A 90 21.88 -14.31 6.60
C PHE A 90 22.01 -12.92 6.00
N ASN A 91 23.17 -12.27 6.15
CA ASN A 91 23.45 -11.03 5.41
C ASN A 91 23.40 -11.25 3.90
N SER A 92 23.95 -12.35 3.41
CA SER A 92 23.91 -12.70 1.98
C SER A 92 22.45 -12.93 1.52
N MET A 93 21.63 -13.59 2.32
CA MET A 93 20.20 -13.82 1.98
C MET A 93 19.42 -12.51 1.92
N LEU A 94 19.53 -11.65 2.94
CA LEU A 94 18.88 -10.33 2.96
C LEU A 94 19.30 -9.49 1.76
N LYS A 95 20.60 -9.38 1.53
CA LYS A 95 21.18 -8.66 0.39
C LYS A 95 20.65 -9.18 -0.94
N SER A 96 20.71 -10.49 -1.14
CA SER A 96 20.28 -11.14 -2.40
C SER A 96 18.79 -10.97 -2.67
N THR A 97 17.96 -11.00 -1.62
CA THR A 97 16.53 -10.76 -1.74
C THR A 97 16.27 -9.31 -2.16
N LEU A 98 16.90 -8.34 -1.50
CA LEU A 98 16.74 -6.93 -1.86
C LEU A 98 17.27 -6.62 -3.28
N GLU A 99 18.33 -7.30 -3.73
CA GLU A 99 18.84 -7.15 -5.10
C GLU A 99 17.85 -7.64 -6.16
N LYS A 100 17.04 -8.63 -5.84
CA LYS A 100 16.03 -9.20 -6.75
C LYS A 100 14.71 -8.44 -6.72
N HIS A 101 14.36 -7.84 -5.60
CA HIS A 101 13.13 -7.10 -5.36
C HIS A 101 13.40 -5.60 -5.34
N LYS A 102 13.46 -4.99 -6.51
CA LYS A 102 13.76 -3.55 -6.66
C LYS A 102 12.65 -2.63 -6.17
N GLU A 103 11.46 -3.17 -5.97
CA GLU A 103 10.31 -2.53 -5.36
C GLU A 103 10.45 -2.35 -3.84
N PHE A 104 11.34 -3.11 -3.18
CA PHE A 104 11.55 -2.98 -1.74
C PHE A 104 12.49 -1.82 -1.42
N PHE A 105 12.09 -1.03 -0.45
CA PHE A 105 12.88 0.08 0.05
C PHE A 105 14.11 -0.38 0.83
N GLY A 106 13.96 -1.46 1.60
CA GLY A 106 15.01 -2.08 2.38
C GLY A 106 14.57 -3.40 2.99
N MET A 107 15.52 -4.12 3.57
CA MET A 107 15.27 -5.37 4.28
C MET A 107 16.09 -5.43 5.55
N CYS A 108 15.49 -5.93 6.61
CA CYS A 108 16.16 -6.06 7.89
C CYS A 108 15.80 -7.37 8.60
N THR A 109 16.54 -7.67 9.65
CA THR A 109 16.18 -8.64 10.67
C THR A 109 16.65 -8.14 12.03
N CYS A 110 15.92 -8.45 13.08
CA CYS A 110 16.24 -8.00 14.44
C CYS A 110 16.27 -9.19 15.39
N TRP A 111 17.45 -9.77 15.60
CA TRP A 111 17.63 -10.91 16.49
C TRP A 111 17.72 -10.46 17.96
N GLU A 112 17.16 -11.27 18.85
CA GLU A 112 17.31 -11.06 20.30
C GLU A 112 18.78 -11.17 20.73
N PRO A 113 19.18 -10.57 21.87
CA PRO A 113 20.55 -10.63 22.33
C PRO A 113 21.07 -12.06 22.40
N ASN A 114 22.20 -12.31 21.76
CA ASN A 114 22.87 -13.61 21.64
C ASN A 114 22.04 -14.76 21.04
N ALA A 115 20.86 -14.49 20.49
CA ALA A 115 19.96 -15.54 20.02
C ALA A 115 20.44 -16.22 18.73
N LEU A 116 21.11 -15.48 17.82
CA LEU A 116 21.54 -16.05 16.56
C LEU A 116 22.73 -17.01 16.73
N ASP A 117 23.80 -16.54 17.37
CA ASP A 117 25.09 -17.24 17.40
C ASP A 117 25.81 -17.17 18.76
N GLY A 118 25.30 -16.38 19.70
CA GLY A 118 25.95 -16.16 21.00
C GLY A 118 27.26 -15.37 20.93
N LEU A 119 27.52 -14.65 19.84
CA LEU A 119 28.77 -13.94 19.58
C LEU A 119 28.63 -12.42 19.66
N ASP A 120 27.51 -11.88 20.17
CA ASP A 120 27.27 -10.43 20.17
C ASP A 120 28.42 -9.64 20.77
N ASN A 121 29.03 -10.10 21.85
CA ASN A 121 30.17 -9.45 22.49
C ASN A 121 31.39 -9.27 21.55
N GLU A 122 31.54 -10.16 20.56
CA GLU A 122 32.63 -10.09 19.60
C GLU A 122 32.37 -9.04 18.50
N TYR A 123 31.10 -8.59 18.37
CA TYR A 123 30.64 -7.67 17.34
C TYR A 123 30.34 -6.25 17.84
N ILE A 124 30.50 -5.98 19.13
CA ILE A 124 30.26 -4.65 19.71
C ILE A 124 31.07 -3.59 18.96
N ASN A 125 30.37 -2.59 18.43
CA ASN A 125 30.94 -1.45 17.66
C ASN A 125 31.82 -1.86 16.46
N LYS A 126 31.72 -3.08 15.96
CA LYS A 126 32.35 -3.46 14.70
C LYS A 126 31.59 -2.83 13.51
N PRO A 127 32.21 -2.73 12.33
CA PRO A 127 31.50 -2.25 11.14
C PRO A 127 30.14 -2.93 10.95
N VAL A 128 29.08 -2.16 10.64
CA VAL A 128 27.69 -2.58 10.47
C VAL A 128 27.03 -3.21 11.71
N HIS A 129 27.59 -2.97 12.89
CA HIS A 129 27.03 -3.38 14.18
C HIS A 129 26.97 -2.18 15.13
N ASP A 130 26.01 -2.20 16.03
CA ASP A 130 25.84 -1.18 17.05
C ASP A 130 26.64 -1.49 18.36
N LYS A 131 26.40 -0.70 19.39
CA LYS A 131 26.97 -0.88 20.74
C LYS A 131 26.58 -2.17 21.45
N THR A 132 25.53 -2.86 20.96
CA THR A 132 25.07 -4.14 21.54
C THR A 132 25.74 -5.35 20.90
N GLY A 133 26.26 -5.19 19.67
CA GLY A 133 26.81 -6.26 18.86
C GLY A 133 25.77 -7.27 18.36
N ARG A 134 24.47 -7.04 18.61
CA ARG A 134 23.37 -7.88 18.11
C ARG A 134 23.41 -8.00 16.59
N PHE A 135 22.84 -9.07 16.08
CA PHE A 135 22.65 -9.19 14.63
C PHE A 135 21.34 -8.49 14.22
N ILE A 136 21.47 -7.23 13.81
CA ILE A 136 20.37 -6.33 13.48
C ILE A 136 20.64 -5.54 12.18
N PRO A 137 21.03 -6.21 11.09
CA PRO A 137 21.36 -5.53 9.84
C PRO A 137 20.12 -4.94 9.17
N TYR A 138 20.27 -3.73 8.64
CA TYR A 138 19.33 -3.09 7.73
C TYR A 138 20.01 -2.84 6.39
N TRP A 139 19.54 -3.51 5.35
CA TRP A 139 19.98 -3.35 3.97
C TRP A 139 19.05 -2.42 3.22
N PHE A 140 19.59 -1.45 2.51
CA PHE A 140 18.80 -0.46 1.76
C PHE A 140 19.59 0.11 0.58
N TYR A 141 18.89 0.78 -0.35
CA TYR A 141 19.53 1.52 -1.42
C TYR A 141 19.67 3.00 -1.04
N ASP A 142 20.90 3.51 -1.12
CA ASP A 142 21.22 4.93 -1.03
C ASP A 142 21.80 5.41 -2.37
N ASN A 143 21.08 6.28 -3.07
CA ASN A 143 21.43 6.77 -4.41
C ASN A 143 21.78 5.63 -5.40
N GLY A 144 21.03 4.53 -5.33
CA GLY A 144 21.23 3.35 -6.18
C GLY A 144 22.38 2.43 -5.77
N VAL A 145 23.07 2.76 -4.69
CA VAL A 145 24.14 1.92 -4.10
C VAL A 145 23.57 1.14 -2.92
N LEU A 146 23.75 -0.16 -2.93
CA LEU A 146 23.34 -1.03 -1.84
C LEU A 146 24.25 -0.86 -0.62
N LYS A 147 23.67 -0.51 0.52
CA LYS A 147 24.35 -0.29 1.79
C LYS A 147 23.74 -1.15 2.89
N THR A 148 24.48 -1.31 3.97
CA THR A 148 23.95 -1.92 5.20
C THR A 148 24.43 -1.14 6.42
N GLU A 149 23.53 -0.96 7.36
CA GLU A 149 23.76 -0.30 8.65
C GLU A 149 23.05 -1.09 9.75
N PRO A 150 23.43 -0.95 11.01
CA PRO A 150 22.63 -1.54 12.11
C PRO A 150 21.30 -0.79 12.25
N LEU A 151 20.23 -1.50 12.58
CA LEU A 151 18.95 -0.90 12.94
C LEU A 151 19.14 0.10 14.10
N VAL A 152 18.40 1.21 14.02
CA VAL A 152 18.36 2.23 15.07
C VAL A 152 16.95 2.32 15.66
N ASP A 153 16.86 2.77 16.90
CA ASP A 153 15.59 3.05 17.59
C ASP A 153 14.58 1.88 17.65
N TYR A 154 15.03 0.66 17.41
CA TYR A 154 14.20 -0.55 17.43
C TYR A 154 13.63 -0.87 18.84
N ASP A 155 14.24 -0.34 19.89
CA ASP A 155 13.84 -0.48 21.29
C ASP A 155 13.06 0.71 21.84
N LYS A 156 12.74 1.71 21.01
CA LYS A 156 11.98 2.90 21.40
C LYS A 156 10.52 2.77 20.99
N GLU A 157 9.63 3.02 21.95
CA GLU A 157 8.19 3.07 21.69
C GLU A 157 7.87 4.07 20.57
N GLY A 158 6.94 3.72 19.70
CA GLY A 158 6.62 4.45 18.48
C GLY A 158 7.55 4.10 17.33
N ALA A 159 8.81 4.51 17.37
CA ALA A 159 9.76 4.26 16.28
C ALA A 159 10.11 2.77 16.11
N GLY A 160 10.16 2.02 17.20
CA GLY A 160 10.48 0.59 17.22
C GLY A 160 9.26 -0.34 17.30
N ASP A 161 8.03 0.18 17.15
CA ASP A 161 6.81 -0.62 17.32
C ASP A 161 6.74 -1.80 16.35
N TRP A 162 7.30 -1.68 15.15
CA TRP A 162 7.43 -2.76 14.17
C TRP A 162 8.19 -4.00 14.71
N TYR A 163 9.04 -3.82 15.74
CA TYR A 163 9.73 -4.89 16.45
C TYR A 163 9.10 -5.16 17.82
N LEU A 164 8.74 -4.12 18.57
CA LEU A 164 8.24 -4.24 19.94
C LEU A 164 6.84 -4.87 20.02
N LEU A 165 5.97 -4.56 19.04
CA LEU A 165 4.62 -5.12 19.00
C LEU A 165 4.63 -6.62 18.71
N PRO A 166 5.25 -7.14 17.63
CA PRO A 166 5.36 -8.56 17.38
C PRO A 166 6.04 -9.32 18.52
N LYS A 167 7.08 -8.74 19.11
CA LYS A 167 7.77 -9.33 20.26
C LYS A 167 6.85 -9.48 21.46
N ARG A 168 5.95 -8.53 21.72
CA ARG A 168 5.03 -8.53 22.85
C ARG A 168 3.82 -9.41 22.62
N THR A 169 3.28 -9.41 21.41
CA THR A 169 2.04 -10.13 21.07
C THR A 169 2.30 -11.57 20.59
N GLY A 170 3.47 -11.82 20.00
CA GLY A 170 3.76 -13.06 19.29
C GLY A 170 3.03 -13.18 17.96
N GLU A 171 2.46 -12.09 17.46
CA GLU A 171 1.68 -12.04 16.23
C GLU A 171 2.37 -11.12 15.20
N GLU A 172 2.14 -11.43 13.94
CA GLU A 172 2.54 -10.59 12.80
C GLU A 172 1.74 -9.27 12.82
N GLN A 173 2.41 -8.15 12.51
CA GLN A 173 1.83 -6.81 12.54
C GLN A 173 1.97 -6.12 11.18
#